data_108556503f8a724b87667e9bbb40a917
#
_entry.id   108556503f8a724b87667e9bbb40a917
#
_cell.length_a   1.000
_cell.length_b   1.000
_cell.length_c   1.000
_cell.angle_alpha   90.00
_cell.angle_beta   90.00
_cell.angle_gamma   90.00
#
_symmetry.space_group_name_H-M   'P 1'
#
loop_
_entity.id
_entity.type
_entity.pdbx_description
1 polymer ?
#
loop_
_entity_poly.entity_id
_entity_poly.type
_entity_poly.pdbx_seq_one_letter_code
_entity_poly.pdbx_strand_id
1 'polypeptide(L)'
;MERIYRLTYGPYYEEQELGYLTEDKLDDYLEELFHSTLMRNRVYSHLETLRARKAQYEANRHEAIQDMNKYLSILQTGKTNPGYKDAKKQYKKYERIVIDCKCQMKKIDNLIEECNKWTATDWLHWADYNWEPIELNVIREVNGEDY
;
A
#
# COMPACT_ATOMS: atom_id res chain seq x y z
N MET A 1 -33.17 15.17 10.85
CA MET A 1 -32.22 16.30 10.73
C MET A 1 -31.01 15.83 9.92
N GLU A 2 -30.70 16.55 8.87
CA GLU A 2 -29.60 16.19 7.97
C GLU A 2 -28.26 16.47 8.66
N ARG A 3 -27.31 15.52 8.57
CA ARG A 3 -25.98 15.70 9.13
C ARG A 3 -25.15 16.61 8.23
N ILE A 4 -24.28 17.39 8.83
CA ILE A 4 -23.28 18.19 8.13
C ILE A 4 -21.91 17.63 8.46
N TYR A 5 -21.08 17.47 7.43
CA TYR A 5 -19.75 16.89 7.53
C TYR A 5 -18.70 17.94 7.23
N ARG A 6 -17.63 17.91 8.01
CA ARG A 6 -16.41 18.68 7.76
C ARG A 6 -15.49 17.81 6.89
N LEU A 7 -15.12 18.31 5.74
CA LEU A 7 -14.22 17.63 4.82
C LEU A 7 -12.82 18.21 4.93
N THR A 8 -11.82 17.35 5.09
CA THR A 8 -10.43 17.72 5.22
C THR A 8 -9.55 16.94 4.25
N TYR A 9 -8.38 17.50 3.95
CA TYR A 9 -7.36 16.86 3.11
C TYR A 9 -5.98 17.08 3.70
N GLY A 10 -5.16 16.05 3.64
CA GLY A 10 -3.79 16.08 4.10
C GLY A 10 -3.52 15.19 5.30
N PRO A 11 -2.24 14.92 5.60
CA PRO A 11 -1.88 14.15 6.77
C PRO A 11 -2.29 14.91 8.04
N TYR A 12 -2.45 14.19 9.15
CA TYR A 12 -2.94 14.72 10.41
C TYR A 12 -2.24 16.02 10.86
N TYR A 13 -0.94 16.13 10.63
CA TYR A 13 -0.13 17.29 11.03
C TYR A 13 -0.17 18.47 10.03
N GLU A 14 -0.72 18.28 8.85
CA GLU A 14 -0.84 19.28 7.78
C GLU A 14 -2.25 19.33 7.20
N GLU A 15 -3.25 18.96 8.00
CA GLU A 15 -4.63 18.87 7.58
C GLU A 15 -5.19 20.22 7.15
N GLN A 16 -5.75 20.26 5.94
CA GLN A 16 -6.44 21.44 5.40
C GLN A 16 -7.94 21.20 5.36
N GLU A 17 -8.69 22.17 5.86
CA GLU A 17 -10.14 22.15 5.78
C GLU A 17 -10.59 22.52 4.37
N LEU A 18 -11.38 21.65 3.73
CA LEU A 18 -11.91 21.90 2.39
C LEU A 18 -13.32 22.51 2.40
N GLY A 19 -14.06 22.30 3.48
CA GLY A 19 -15.41 22.86 3.62
C GLY A 19 -16.35 21.99 4.42
N TYR A 20 -17.60 22.40 4.41
CA TYR A 20 -18.70 21.73 5.10
C TYR A 20 -19.77 21.35 4.08
N LEU A 21 -20.22 20.11 4.13
CA LEU A 21 -21.20 19.56 3.19
C LEU A 21 -22.29 18.79 3.94
N THR A 22 -23.51 18.93 3.46
CA THR A 22 -24.60 18.05 3.90
C THR A 22 -24.34 16.63 3.41
N GLU A 23 -24.98 15.64 4.04
CA GLU A 23 -24.75 14.22 3.72
C GLU A 23 -24.92 13.92 2.23
N ASP A 24 -26.01 14.39 1.61
CA ASP A 24 -26.28 14.16 0.19
C ASP A 24 -25.21 14.79 -0.71
N LYS A 25 -24.82 16.01 -0.42
CA LYS A 25 -23.77 16.72 -1.20
C LYS A 25 -22.41 16.12 -0.98
N LEU A 26 -22.15 15.58 0.21
CA LEU A 26 -20.90 14.88 0.50
C LEU A 26 -20.77 13.63 -0.36
N ASP A 27 -21.81 12.81 -0.44
CA ASP A 27 -21.79 11.59 -1.24
C ASP A 27 -21.51 11.90 -2.72
N ASP A 28 -22.18 12.89 -3.28
CA ASP A 28 -21.94 13.33 -4.65
C ASP A 28 -20.51 13.84 -4.87
N TYR A 29 -20.01 14.64 -3.94
CA TYR A 29 -18.66 15.18 -4.01
C TYR A 29 -17.60 14.08 -3.94
N LEU A 30 -17.76 13.12 -3.03
CA LEU A 30 -16.82 12.02 -2.87
C LEU A 30 -16.79 11.13 -4.11
N GLU A 31 -17.93 10.89 -4.73
CA GLU A 31 -18.01 10.13 -5.97
C GLU A 31 -17.29 10.83 -7.10
N GLU A 32 -17.54 12.13 -7.31
CA GLU A 32 -16.83 12.93 -8.30
C GLU A 32 -15.33 12.96 -8.06
N LEU A 33 -14.92 13.11 -6.79
CA LEU A 33 -13.51 13.15 -6.39
C LEU A 33 -12.83 11.82 -6.72
N PHE A 34 -13.46 10.69 -6.39
CA PHE A 34 -12.91 9.38 -6.67
C PHE A 34 -12.75 9.13 -8.18
N HIS A 35 -13.67 9.62 -9.00
CA HIS A 35 -13.62 9.48 -10.46
C HIS A 35 -12.78 10.58 -11.15
N SER A 36 -12.19 11.49 -10.38
CA SER A 36 -11.29 12.51 -10.94
C SER A 36 -10.04 11.87 -11.55
N THR A 37 -9.47 12.54 -12.56
CA THR A 37 -8.23 12.11 -13.20
C THR A 37 -7.09 11.99 -12.18
N LEU A 38 -7.01 12.92 -11.24
CA LEU A 38 -5.99 12.89 -10.19
C LEU A 38 -6.07 11.63 -9.34
N MET A 39 -7.26 11.30 -8.85
CA MET A 39 -7.44 10.09 -8.03
C MET A 39 -7.22 8.81 -8.81
N ARG A 40 -7.71 8.74 -10.05
CA ARG A 40 -7.47 7.58 -10.92
C ARG A 40 -5.98 7.34 -11.13
N ASN A 41 -5.22 8.39 -11.37
CA ASN A 41 -3.77 8.30 -11.55
C ASN A 41 -3.08 7.85 -10.26
N ARG A 42 -3.53 8.33 -9.11
CA ARG A 42 -2.97 7.93 -7.81
C ARG A 42 -3.22 6.45 -7.52
N VAL A 43 -4.42 5.97 -7.76
CA VAL A 43 -4.79 4.55 -7.60
C VAL A 43 -3.95 3.67 -8.53
N TYR A 44 -3.89 4.04 -9.80
CA TYR A 44 -3.11 3.31 -10.81
C TYR A 44 -1.63 3.26 -10.43
N SER A 45 -1.04 4.40 -10.07
CA SER A 45 0.38 4.48 -9.70
C SER A 45 0.69 3.65 -8.47
N HIS A 46 -0.21 3.61 -7.49
CA HIS A 46 -0.01 2.78 -6.29
C HIS A 46 0.02 1.30 -6.63
N LEU A 47 -0.94 0.83 -7.43
CA LEU A 47 -1.00 -0.57 -7.86
C LEU A 47 0.21 -0.94 -8.72
N GLU A 48 0.62 -0.06 -9.63
CA GLU A 48 1.82 -0.28 -10.45
C GLU A 48 3.10 -0.33 -9.60
N THR A 49 3.20 0.48 -8.55
CA THR A 49 4.32 0.45 -7.61
C THR A 49 4.39 -0.90 -6.90
N LEU A 50 3.25 -1.43 -6.46
CA LEU A 50 3.19 -2.75 -5.82
C LEU A 50 3.61 -3.86 -6.79
N ARG A 51 3.12 -3.82 -8.04
CA ARG A 51 3.49 -4.78 -9.08
C ARG A 51 4.98 -4.71 -9.42
N ALA A 52 5.53 -3.51 -9.50
CA ALA A 52 6.97 -3.32 -9.77
C ALA A 52 7.83 -3.88 -8.64
N ARG A 53 7.43 -3.69 -7.39
CA ARG A 53 8.12 -4.28 -6.23
C ARG A 53 8.08 -5.81 -6.29
N LYS A 54 6.93 -6.38 -6.60
CA LYS A 54 6.80 -7.83 -6.75
C LYS A 54 7.72 -8.36 -7.84
N ALA A 55 7.75 -7.70 -8.99
CA ALA A 55 8.62 -8.08 -10.10
C ALA A 55 10.10 -8.02 -9.70
N GLN A 56 10.50 -7.03 -8.89
CA GLN A 56 11.87 -6.92 -8.38
C GLN A 56 12.22 -8.09 -7.45
N TYR A 57 11.33 -8.46 -6.54
CA TYR A 57 11.54 -9.63 -5.67
C TYR A 57 11.58 -10.93 -6.47
N GLU A 58 10.77 -11.05 -7.51
CA GLU A 58 10.79 -12.21 -8.40
C GLU A 58 12.13 -12.33 -9.13
N ALA A 59 12.65 -11.22 -9.65
CA ALA A 59 13.97 -11.17 -10.29
C ALA A 59 15.08 -11.55 -9.30
N ASN A 60 15.05 -10.99 -8.08
CA ASN A 60 16.00 -11.29 -7.02
C ASN A 60 15.95 -12.77 -6.62
N ARG A 61 14.75 -13.32 -6.52
CA ARG A 61 14.54 -14.75 -6.22
C ARG A 61 15.15 -15.62 -7.30
N HIS A 62 14.90 -15.30 -8.57
CA HIS A 62 15.42 -16.05 -9.71
C HIS A 62 16.95 -16.06 -9.72
N GLU A 63 17.57 -14.90 -9.49
CA GLU A 63 19.03 -14.76 -9.39
C GLU A 63 19.58 -15.59 -8.22
N ALA A 64 18.94 -15.53 -7.07
CA ALA A 64 19.34 -16.30 -5.89
C ALA A 64 19.24 -17.81 -6.13
N ILE A 65 18.24 -18.29 -6.88
CA ILE A 65 18.11 -19.70 -7.27
C ILE A 65 19.27 -20.13 -8.16
N GLN A 66 19.69 -19.28 -9.08
CA GLN A 66 20.83 -19.56 -9.94
C GLN A 66 22.12 -19.69 -9.12
N ASP A 67 22.31 -18.80 -8.13
CA ASP A 67 23.46 -18.86 -7.24
C ASP A 67 23.41 -20.09 -6.33
N MET A 68 22.23 -20.44 -5.82
CA MET A 68 22.01 -21.70 -5.08
C MET A 68 22.47 -22.92 -5.88
N ASN A 69 22.05 -22.98 -7.12
CA ASN A 69 22.36 -24.11 -8.00
C ASN A 69 23.85 -24.27 -8.26
N LYS A 70 24.57 -23.16 -8.34
CA LYS A 70 26.04 -23.14 -8.42
C LYS A 70 26.66 -23.88 -7.23
N TYR A 71 26.25 -23.53 -6.03
CA TYR A 71 26.77 -24.12 -4.80
C TYR A 71 26.25 -25.54 -4.57
N LEU A 72 25.04 -25.84 -5.02
CA LEU A 72 24.48 -27.19 -4.96
C LEU A 72 25.37 -28.18 -5.73
N SER A 73 25.90 -27.80 -6.89
CA SER A 73 26.81 -28.61 -7.67
C SER A 73 28.08 -28.97 -6.88
N ILE A 74 28.63 -28.04 -6.10
CA ILE A 74 29.77 -28.28 -5.24
C ILE A 74 29.39 -29.20 -4.08
N LEU A 75 28.22 -29.00 -3.46
CA LEU A 75 27.74 -29.85 -2.37
C LEU A 75 27.55 -31.30 -2.80
N GLN A 76 27.15 -31.54 -4.05
CA GLN A 76 26.96 -32.87 -4.61
C GLN A 76 28.28 -33.64 -4.81
N THR A 77 29.41 -32.92 -4.83
CA THR A 77 30.72 -33.57 -4.93
C THR A 77 31.19 -34.19 -3.61
N GLY A 78 30.52 -33.88 -2.50
CA GLY A 78 30.74 -34.50 -1.19
C GLY A 78 31.65 -33.70 -0.27
N LYS A 79 31.69 -34.15 0.99
CA LYS A 79 32.39 -33.47 2.08
C LYS A 79 33.91 -33.40 1.96
N THR A 80 34.48 -34.23 1.08
CA THR A 80 35.94 -34.27 0.82
C THR A 80 36.41 -33.13 -0.09
N ASN A 81 35.49 -32.46 -0.78
CA ASN A 81 35.81 -31.28 -1.58
C ASN A 81 36.27 -30.13 -0.66
N PRO A 82 37.44 -29.52 -0.91
CA PRO A 82 37.90 -28.38 -0.09
C PRO A 82 36.92 -27.19 -0.04
N GLY A 83 36.11 -27.00 -1.07
CA GLY A 83 35.11 -25.96 -1.18
C GLY A 83 33.77 -26.30 -0.52
N TYR A 84 33.59 -27.50 0.01
CA TYR A 84 32.29 -27.96 0.53
C TYR A 84 31.75 -27.08 1.68
N LYS A 85 32.59 -26.76 2.64
CA LYS A 85 32.19 -26.00 3.82
C LYS A 85 31.72 -24.60 3.46
N ASP A 86 32.45 -23.92 2.57
CA ASP A 86 32.08 -22.60 2.08
C ASP A 86 30.81 -22.68 1.22
N ALA A 87 30.73 -23.66 0.32
CA ALA A 87 29.55 -23.88 -0.51
C ALA A 87 28.29 -24.11 0.31
N LYS A 88 28.39 -24.87 1.40
CA LYS A 88 27.26 -25.10 2.33
C LYS A 88 26.79 -23.79 2.97
N LYS A 89 27.72 -22.93 3.37
CA LYS A 89 27.42 -21.63 3.96
C LYS A 89 26.73 -20.72 2.92
N GLN A 90 27.26 -20.65 1.72
CA GLN A 90 26.70 -19.85 0.64
C GLN A 90 25.34 -20.36 0.18
N TYR A 91 25.16 -21.67 0.06
CA TYR A 91 23.89 -22.29 -0.29
C TYR A 91 22.79 -21.89 0.70
N LYS A 92 23.08 -21.97 2.01
CA LYS A 92 22.12 -21.56 3.04
C LYS A 92 21.77 -20.08 2.99
N LYS A 93 22.77 -19.23 2.67
CA LYS A 93 22.56 -17.80 2.49
C LYS A 93 21.57 -17.51 1.37
N TYR A 94 21.77 -18.11 0.20
CA TYR A 94 20.89 -17.89 -0.96
C TYR A 94 19.53 -18.56 -0.79
N GLU A 95 19.46 -19.70 -0.13
CA GLU A 95 18.20 -20.35 0.24
C GLU A 95 17.33 -19.41 1.09
N ARG A 96 17.94 -18.72 2.06
CA ARG A 96 17.25 -17.73 2.88
C ARG A 96 16.74 -16.56 2.04
N ILE A 97 17.53 -16.07 1.10
CA ILE A 97 17.12 -15.01 0.17
C ILE A 97 15.91 -15.44 -0.65
N VAL A 98 15.90 -16.66 -1.16
CA VAL A 98 14.78 -17.23 -1.93
C VAL A 98 13.50 -17.24 -1.07
N ILE A 99 13.61 -17.71 0.17
CA ILE A 99 12.48 -17.77 1.09
C ILE A 99 11.96 -16.37 1.42
N ASP A 100 12.85 -15.42 1.70
CA ASP A 100 12.49 -14.05 2.01
C ASP A 100 11.80 -13.36 0.84
N CYS A 101 12.32 -13.54 -0.38
CA CYS A 101 11.69 -13.00 -1.60
C CYS A 101 10.29 -13.56 -1.81
N LYS A 102 10.12 -14.87 -1.64
CA LYS A 102 8.81 -15.52 -1.74
C LYS A 102 7.83 -14.97 -0.71
N CYS A 103 8.30 -14.76 0.51
CA CYS A 103 7.50 -14.17 1.58
C CYS A 103 7.05 -12.75 1.24
N GLN A 104 7.97 -11.92 0.74
CA GLN A 104 7.65 -10.54 0.33
C GLN A 104 6.68 -10.49 -0.84
N MET A 105 6.86 -11.36 -1.82
CA MET A 105 5.93 -11.48 -2.96
C MET A 105 4.51 -11.81 -2.50
N LYS A 106 4.39 -12.73 -1.55
CA LYS A 106 3.08 -13.10 -0.98
C LYS A 106 2.43 -11.93 -0.24
N LYS A 107 3.21 -11.16 0.53
CA LYS A 107 2.72 -9.96 1.20
C LYS A 107 2.20 -8.93 0.20
N ILE A 108 2.92 -8.74 -0.90
CA ILE A 108 2.50 -7.81 -1.96
C ILE A 108 1.24 -8.31 -2.65
N ASP A 109 1.13 -9.60 -2.95
CA ASP A 109 -0.10 -10.18 -3.51
C ASP A 109 -1.31 -9.94 -2.60
N ASN A 110 -1.12 -10.10 -1.30
CA ASN A 110 -2.17 -9.84 -0.32
C ASN A 110 -2.57 -8.36 -0.28
N LEU A 111 -1.61 -7.44 -0.39
CA LEU A 111 -1.87 -6.01 -0.46
C LEU A 111 -2.64 -5.64 -1.73
N ILE A 112 -2.28 -6.19 -2.87
CA ILE A 112 -2.97 -5.97 -4.14
C ILE A 112 -4.41 -6.51 -4.06
N GLU A 113 -4.58 -7.70 -3.52
CA GLU A 113 -5.90 -8.29 -3.32
C GLU A 113 -6.76 -7.43 -2.40
N GLU A 114 -6.21 -6.94 -1.31
CA GLU A 114 -6.88 -6.01 -0.41
C GLU A 114 -7.29 -4.73 -1.13
N CYS A 115 -6.37 -4.10 -1.87
CA CYS A 115 -6.66 -2.90 -2.65
C CYS A 115 -7.77 -3.12 -3.68
N ASN A 116 -7.83 -4.28 -4.29
CA ASN A 116 -8.87 -4.62 -5.26
C ASN A 116 -10.27 -4.74 -4.61
N LYS A 117 -10.33 -4.92 -3.30
CA LYS A 117 -11.59 -4.96 -2.54
C LYS A 117 -11.97 -3.59 -1.98
N TRP A 118 -11.09 -2.61 -2.06
CA TRP A 118 -11.35 -1.28 -1.52
C TRP A 118 -12.50 -0.59 -2.24
N THR A 119 -13.33 0.09 -1.46
CA THR A 119 -14.37 0.98 -1.95
C THR A 119 -13.78 2.35 -2.32
N ALA A 120 -14.58 3.20 -2.94
CA ALA A 120 -14.20 4.60 -3.19
C ALA A 120 -13.79 5.29 -1.88
N THR A 121 -14.54 5.07 -0.81
CA THR A 121 -14.25 5.62 0.52
C THR A 121 -12.88 5.18 1.03
N ASP A 122 -12.54 3.90 0.91
CA ASP A 122 -11.24 3.38 1.34
C ASP A 122 -10.10 4.07 0.60
N TRP A 123 -10.22 4.21 -0.72
CA TRP A 123 -9.21 4.87 -1.53
C TRP A 123 -9.06 6.36 -1.19
N LEU A 124 -10.16 7.06 -0.92
CA LEU A 124 -10.12 8.46 -0.55
C LEU A 124 -9.45 8.65 0.82
N HIS A 125 -9.73 7.80 1.80
CA HIS A 125 -9.03 7.82 3.09
C HIS A 125 -7.54 7.52 2.93
N TRP A 126 -7.19 6.56 2.11
CA TRP A 126 -5.80 6.29 1.77
C TRP A 126 -5.09 7.52 1.18
N ALA A 127 -5.81 8.31 0.39
CA ALA A 127 -5.30 9.54 -0.23
C ALA A 127 -5.38 10.76 0.69
N ASP A 128 -5.58 10.57 1.99
CA ASP A 128 -5.64 11.60 3.02
C ASP A 128 -6.87 12.51 2.97
N TYR A 129 -7.94 12.07 2.32
CA TYR A 129 -9.24 12.73 2.42
C TYR A 129 -10.00 12.16 3.61
N ASN A 130 -10.49 13.03 4.48
CA ASN A 130 -11.26 12.65 5.65
C ASN A 130 -12.49 13.52 5.77
N TRP A 131 -13.54 12.98 6.36
CA TRP A 131 -14.77 13.72 6.65
C TRP A 131 -15.37 13.17 7.93
N GLU A 132 -15.91 14.08 8.71
CA GLU A 132 -16.51 13.74 10.00
C GLU A 132 -17.78 14.57 10.23
N PRO A 133 -18.82 14.00 10.88
CA PRO A 133 -19.99 14.75 11.26
C PRO A 133 -19.58 15.80 12.32
N ILE A 134 -20.17 16.98 12.22
CA ILE A 134 -19.93 18.06 13.19
C ILE A 134 -21.19 18.33 14.01
N GLU A 135 -20.98 18.84 15.22
CA GLU A 135 -22.06 19.22 16.09
C GLU A 135 -22.68 20.57 15.66
N LEU A 136 -23.95 20.74 15.91
CA LEU A 136 -24.68 21.94 15.56
C LEU A 136 -24.04 23.20 16.11
N ASN A 137 -23.49 23.14 17.32
CA ASN A 137 -22.84 24.29 17.96
C ASN A 137 -21.63 24.78 17.16
N VAL A 138 -20.83 23.85 16.64
CA VAL A 138 -19.66 24.16 15.78
C VAL A 138 -20.12 24.84 14.50
N ILE A 139 -21.21 24.36 13.89
CA ILE A 139 -21.78 24.93 12.67
C ILE A 139 -22.16 26.37 12.89
N ARG A 140 -22.82 26.69 14.01
CA ARG A 140 -23.25 28.06 14.35
C ARG A 140 -22.08 29.01 14.57
N GLU A 141 -21.03 28.53 15.24
CA GLU A 141 -19.80 29.32 15.43
C GLU A 141 -19.15 29.64 14.08
N VAL A 142 -19.05 28.67 13.19
CA VAL A 142 -18.48 28.86 11.86
C VAL A 142 -19.26 29.86 11.04
N ASN A 143 -20.60 29.86 11.15
CA ASN A 143 -21.48 30.76 10.41
C ASN A 143 -21.65 32.13 11.12
N GLY A 144 -21.05 32.33 12.28
CA GLY A 144 -21.19 33.55 13.04
C GLY A 144 -22.56 33.73 13.67
N GLU A 145 -23.30 32.64 13.88
CA GLU A 145 -24.59 32.64 14.51
C GLU A 145 -24.45 32.77 16.04
N ASP A 146 -25.24 33.65 16.63
CA ASP A 146 -25.29 33.86 18.07
C ASP A 146 -26.45 33.09 18.71
N TYR A 147 -26.24 32.67 19.92
CA TYR A 147 -27.22 31.88 20.72
C TYR A 147 -27.98 32.69 21.68
#